data_d324f97704cf98d235d9023620aa77d0
#
_entry.id   d324f97704cf98d235d9023620aa77d0
#
_cell.length_a   1.000
_cell.length_b   1.000
_cell.length_c   1.000
_cell.angle_alpha   90.00
_cell.angle_beta   90.00
_cell.angle_gamma   90.00
#
_symmetry.space_group_name_H-M   'P 1'
#
loop_
_entity.id
_entity.type
_entity.pdbx_description
1 polymer ?
#
loop_
_entity_poly.entity_id
_entity_poly.type
_entity_poly.pdbx_seq_one_letter_code
_entity_poly.pdbx_strand_id
1 'polypeptide(L)'
;MSKYKRSIERTDIGFIRGYITKINWNSRLIAVCGARGVGKTTLLLQYIKQNYAEDLSKALYVSLDNMYFMNHSLSECVEWFYQSGGKHLFGDEVHKYPYWSRKIKNIYDDYPDLKIVFTGSSLN
;
A
#
# COMPACT_ATOMS: atom_id res chain seq x y z
N MET A 1 12.28 -8.80 -4.26
CA MET A 1 11.10 -9.43 -3.61
C MET A 1 11.42 -10.08 -2.28
N SER A 2 12.67 -10.58 -2.09
CA SER A 2 13.04 -11.22 -0.82
C SER A 2 12.92 -10.29 0.40
N LYS A 3 13.29 -9.03 0.25
CA LYS A 3 13.18 -8.06 1.34
C LYS A 3 11.71 -7.80 1.72
N TYR A 4 10.86 -7.65 0.72
CA TYR A 4 9.42 -7.46 0.89
C TYR A 4 8.81 -8.67 1.61
N LYS A 5 9.12 -9.87 1.14
CA LYS A 5 8.59 -11.10 1.73
C LYS A 5 9.02 -11.27 3.19
N ARG A 6 10.30 -10.94 3.50
CA ARG A 6 10.79 -11.02 4.88
C ARG A 6 10.10 -10.03 5.79
N SER A 7 9.81 -8.83 5.29
CA SER A 7 9.07 -7.84 6.09
C SER A 7 7.69 -8.34 6.45
N ILE A 8 6.99 -8.97 5.50
CA ILE A 8 5.67 -9.53 5.75
C ILE A 8 5.75 -10.64 6.80
N GLU A 9 6.72 -11.54 6.68
CA GLU A 9 6.86 -12.69 7.58
C GLU A 9 7.17 -12.27 9.02
N ARG A 10 7.86 -11.13 9.21
CA ARG A 10 8.21 -10.62 10.53
C ARG A 10 7.11 -9.82 11.19
N THR A 11 6.05 -9.50 10.46
CA THR A 11 4.98 -8.66 10.98
C THR A 11 4.24 -9.36 12.11
N ASP A 12 4.07 -8.65 13.24
CA ASP A 12 3.39 -9.17 14.41
C ASP A 12 1.87 -9.17 14.19
N ILE A 13 1.31 -10.36 14.07
CA ILE A 13 -0.11 -10.54 13.82
C ILE A 13 -0.96 -10.15 15.04
N GLY A 14 -0.46 -10.44 16.25
CA GLY A 14 -1.24 -10.23 17.46
C GLY A 14 -1.60 -8.78 17.72
N PHE A 15 -0.62 -7.90 17.55
CA PHE A 15 -0.80 -6.48 17.87
C PHE A 15 -1.80 -5.79 16.93
N ILE A 16 -1.72 -6.03 15.63
CA ILE A 16 -2.48 -5.24 14.66
C ILE A 16 -3.78 -5.90 14.22
N ARG A 17 -4.10 -7.09 14.71
CA ARG A 17 -5.33 -7.78 14.34
C ARG A 17 -6.57 -6.94 14.64
N GLY A 18 -6.61 -6.28 15.79
CA GLY A 18 -7.73 -5.41 16.15
C GLY A 18 -7.86 -4.22 15.22
N TYR A 19 -6.75 -3.67 14.76
CA TYR A 19 -6.75 -2.58 13.80
C TYR A 19 -7.33 -3.02 12.46
N ILE A 20 -6.88 -4.18 11.99
CA ILE A 20 -7.36 -4.71 10.71
C ILE A 20 -8.87 -4.90 10.73
N THR A 21 -9.42 -5.40 11.83
CA THR A 21 -10.87 -5.64 11.92
C THR A 21 -11.68 -4.37 12.01
N LYS A 22 -11.08 -3.24 12.40
CA LYS A 22 -11.78 -1.96 12.49
C LYS A 22 -11.86 -1.20 11.16
N ILE A 23 -11.03 -1.59 10.18
CA ILE A 23 -10.98 -0.93 8.89
C ILE A 23 -11.93 -1.65 7.93
N ASN A 24 -12.72 -0.88 7.19
CA ASN A 24 -13.58 -1.46 6.15
C ASN A 24 -12.76 -1.73 4.90
N TRP A 25 -12.17 -2.91 4.84
CA TRP A 25 -11.29 -3.30 3.74
C TRP A 25 -12.01 -3.54 2.42
N ASN A 26 -13.35 -3.49 2.42
CA ASN A 26 -14.12 -3.61 1.19
C ASN A 26 -14.12 -2.32 0.37
N SER A 27 -13.74 -1.20 0.97
CA SER A 27 -13.63 0.06 0.25
C SER A 27 -12.49 0.01 -0.76
N ARG A 28 -12.73 0.59 -1.93
CA ARG A 28 -11.71 0.65 -2.97
C ARG A 28 -10.54 1.57 -2.63
N LEU A 29 -10.77 2.56 -1.77
CA LEU A 29 -9.76 3.55 -1.42
C LEU A 29 -9.77 3.76 0.08
N ILE A 30 -8.63 3.48 0.72
CA ILE A 30 -8.49 3.58 2.17
C ILE A 30 -7.24 4.40 2.49
N ALA A 31 -7.41 5.39 3.35
CA ALA A 31 -6.30 6.20 3.85
C ALA A 31 -6.05 5.83 5.32
N VAL A 32 -4.82 5.44 5.62
CA VAL A 32 -4.41 5.14 6.99
C VAL A 32 -3.51 6.28 7.46
N CYS A 33 -4.06 7.12 8.32
CA CYS A 33 -3.38 8.31 8.83
C CYS A 33 -2.92 8.10 10.27
N GLY A 34 -1.89 8.83 10.66
CA GLY A 34 -1.39 8.76 12.01
C GLY A 34 0.06 9.23 12.09
N ALA A 35 0.53 9.44 13.31
CA ALA A 35 1.89 9.86 13.54
C ALA A 35 2.88 8.77 13.09
N ARG A 36 4.08 9.21 12.74
CA ARG A 36 5.15 8.28 12.39
C ARG A 36 5.41 7.34 13.56
N GLY A 37 5.61 6.06 13.28
CA GLY A 37 5.94 5.08 14.30
C GLY A 37 4.74 4.42 14.98
N VAL A 38 3.51 4.70 14.53
CA VAL A 38 2.33 4.06 15.12
C VAL A 38 1.94 2.74 14.44
N GLY A 39 2.81 2.19 13.60
CA GLY A 39 2.59 0.87 13.02
C GLY A 39 1.82 0.83 11.72
N LYS A 40 1.78 1.93 10.98
CA LYS A 40 1.06 1.96 9.70
C LYS A 40 1.65 0.98 8.69
N THR A 41 2.97 0.99 8.54
CA THR A 41 3.66 0.05 7.66
C THR A 41 3.37 -1.39 8.05
N THR A 42 3.46 -1.68 9.34
CA THR A 42 3.19 -3.01 9.89
C THR A 42 1.76 -3.44 9.57
N LEU A 43 0.81 -2.53 9.67
CA LEU A 43 -0.59 -2.80 9.35
C LEU A 43 -0.75 -3.25 7.90
N LEU A 44 -0.13 -2.53 6.96
CA LEU A 44 -0.21 -2.89 5.55
C LEU A 44 0.39 -4.25 5.28
N LEU A 45 1.58 -4.49 5.81
CA LEU A 45 2.29 -5.75 5.58
C LEU A 45 1.53 -6.93 6.19
N GLN A 46 0.91 -6.72 7.35
CA GLN A 46 0.13 -7.76 8.00
C GLN A 46 -1.11 -8.10 7.18
N TYR A 47 -1.79 -7.10 6.64
CA TYR A 47 -2.95 -7.35 5.80
C TYR A 47 -2.56 -8.17 4.56
N ILE A 48 -1.45 -7.82 3.93
CA ILE A 48 -0.96 -8.55 2.76
C ILE A 48 -0.65 -10.00 3.14
N LYS A 49 0.00 -10.22 4.27
CA LYS A 49 0.34 -11.56 4.75
C LYS A 49 -0.91 -12.42 4.97
N GLN A 50 -1.97 -11.81 5.53
CA GLN A 50 -3.19 -12.55 5.82
C GLN A 50 -4.02 -12.86 4.58
N ASN A 51 -3.99 -11.98 3.60
CA ASN A 51 -4.93 -12.05 2.48
C ASN A 51 -4.30 -12.46 1.15
N TYR A 52 -2.98 -12.30 1.00
CA TYR A 52 -2.29 -12.55 -0.26
C TYR A 52 -1.08 -13.48 -0.11
N ALA A 53 -0.98 -14.20 1.00
CA ALA A 53 0.17 -15.09 1.25
C ALA A 53 0.33 -16.16 0.17
N GLU A 54 -0.77 -16.62 -0.41
CA GLU A 54 -0.74 -17.67 -1.42
C GLU A 54 -0.36 -17.13 -2.80
N ASP A 55 -0.61 -15.82 -3.05
CA ASP A 55 -0.26 -15.21 -4.32
C ASP A 55 0.07 -13.75 -4.11
N LEU A 56 1.34 -13.49 -3.76
CA LEU A 56 1.81 -12.14 -3.50
C LEU A 56 1.83 -11.26 -4.76
N SER A 57 1.69 -11.86 -5.94
CA SER A 57 1.63 -11.07 -7.17
C SER A 57 0.36 -10.24 -7.30
N LYS A 58 -0.67 -10.54 -6.50
CA LYS A 58 -1.93 -9.79 -6.50
C LYS A 58 -1.85 -8.50 -5.69
N ALA A 59 -0.84 -8.34 -4.85
CA ALA A 59 -0.65 -7.17 -4.00
C ALA A 59 0.70 -6.54 -4.29
N LEU A 60 0.71 -5.21 -4.39
CA LEU A 60 1.96 -4.45 -4.56
C LEU A 60 2.12 -3.49 -3.41
N TYR A 61 3.20 -3.64 -2.66
CA TYR A 61 3.59 -2.69 -1.63
C TYR A 61 4.69 -1.79 -2.17
N VAL A 62 4.47 -0.48 -2.12
CA VAL A 62 5.49 0.50 -2.50
C VAL A 62 5.64 1.52 -1.39
N SER A 63 6.87 1.82 -1.01
CA SER A 63 7.16 2.93 -0.12
C SER A 63 7.55 4.12 -0.99
N LEU A 64 6.79 5.21 -0.90
CA LEU A 64 7.05 6.38 -1.74
C LEU A 64 8.18 7.24 -1.20
N ASP A 65 8.78 6.84 -0.08
CA ASP A 65 10.02 7.39 0.43
C ASP A 65 11.23 6.69 -0.20
N ASN A 66 11.00 5.74 -1.10
CA ASN A 66 12.07 4.95 -1.73
C ASN A 66 12.72 5.76 -2.86
N MET A 67 14.05 5.71 -2.92
CA MET A 67 14.83 6.42 -3.93
C MET A 67 14.50 5.99 -5.35
N TYR A 68 13.93 4.80 -5.52
CA TYR A 68 13.48 4.34 -6.83
C TYR A 68 12.59 5.38 -7.51
N PHE A 69 11.67 5.99 -6.75
CA PHE A 69 10.71 6.94 -7.30
C PHE A 69 11.27 8.34 -7.56
N MET A 70 12.54 8.56 -7.29
CA MET A 70 13.20 9.77 -7.75
C MET A 70 13.41 9.77 -9.27
N ASN A 71 13.56 8.57 -9.86
CA ASN A 71 13.85 8.40 -11.28
C ASN A 71 12.77 7.63 -12.04
N HIS A 72 11.74 7.15 -11.33
CA HIS A 72 10.70 6.31 -11.91
C HIS A 72 9.33 6.83 -11.55
N SER A 73 8.40 6.71 -12.47
CA SER A 73 7.04 7.17 -12.29
C SER A 73 6.21 6.15 -11.51
N LEU A 74 5.46 6.64 -10.52
CA LEU A 74 4.50 5.79 -9.82
C LEU A 74 3.44 5.29 -10.81
N SER A 75 3.02 6.14 -11.75
CA SER A 75 2.01 5.76 -12.74
C SER A 75 2.45 4.58 -13.59
N GLU A 76 3.72 4.59 -14.03
CA GLU A 76 4.25 3.47 -14.82
C GLU A 76 4.31 2.18 -14.01
N CYS A 77 4.69 2.28 -12.74
CA CYS A 77 4.75 1.13 -11.85
C CYS A 77 3.37 0.51 -11.66
N VAL A 78 2.36 1.35 -11.45
CA VAL A 78 0.99 0.87 -11.25
C VAL A 78 0.43 0.26 -12.52
N GLU A 79 0.71 0.86 -13.68
CA GLU A 79 0.25 0.32 -14.96
C GLU A 79 0.81 -1.09 -15.18
N TRP A 80 2.11 -1.26 -14.95
CA TRP A 80 2.73 -2.58 -15.07
C TRP A 80 2.08 -3.59 -14.13
N PHE A 81 1.86 -3.18 -12.87
CA PHE A 81 1.26 -4.04 -11.86
C PHE A 81 -0.15 -4.46 -12.26
N TYR A 82 -0.95 -3.50 -12.69
CA TYR A 82 -2.34 -3.75 -13.07
C TYR A 82 -2.42 -4.70 -14.27
N GLN A 83 -1.58 -4.47 -15.27
CA GLN A 83 -1.56 -5.32 -16.47
C GLN A 83 -1.03 -6.71 -16.18
N SER A 84 -0.25 -6.86 -15.13
CA SER A 84 0.25 -8.16 -14.69
C SER A 84 -0.74 -8.95 -13.83
N GLY A 85 -1.95 -8.43 -13.65
CA GLY A 85 -2.99 -9.09 -12.86
C GLY A 85 -3.09 -8.61 -11.42
N GLY A 86 -2.46 -7.49 -11.09
CA GLY A 86 -2.50 -6.94 -9.74
C GLY A 86 -3.90 -6.51 -9.34
N LYS A 87 -4.24 -6.65 -8.05
CA LYS A 87 -5.57 -6.37 -7.53
C LYS A 87 -5.59 -5.34 -6.41
N HIS A 88 -4.50 -5.18 -5.68
CA HIS A 88 -4.48 -4.35 -4.48
C HIS A 88 -3.14 -3.61 -4.36
N LEU A 89 -3.20 -2.29 -4.40
CA LEU A 89 -2.02 -1.43 -4.30
C LEU A 89 -1.93 -0.87 -2.87
N PHE A 90 -0.75 -0.98 -2.28
CA PHE A 90 -0.47 -0.47 -0.93
C PHE A 90 0.65 0.57 -1.04
N GLY A 91 0.30 1.85 -0.91
CA GLY A 91 1.26 2.94 -0.98
C GLY A 91 1.59 3.48 0.41
N ASP A 92 2.83 3.33 0.82
CA ASP A 92 3.29 3.75 2.13
C ASP A 92 4.02 5.09 2.02
N GLU A 93 3.85 5.96 3.02
CA GLU A 93 4.54 7.25 3.09
C GLU A 93 4.25 8.12 1.86
N VAL A 94 2.99 8.18 1.42
CA VAL A 94 2.65 8.88 0.16
C VAL A 94 2.98 10.37 0.20
N HIS A 95 2.98 10.99 1.39
CA HIS A 95 3.30 12.41 1.53
C HIS A 95 4.71 12.76 1.06
N LYS A 96 5.57 11.77 0.89
CA LYS A 96 6.93 11.95 0.36
C LYS A 96 6.95 12.05 -1.16
N TYR A 97 5.84 11.74 -1.83
CA TYR A 97 5.78 11.77 -3.30
C TYR A 97 5.13 13.08 -3.76
N PRO A 98 5.77 13.82 -4.70
CA PRO A 98 5.21 15.09 -5.18
C PRO A 98 3.83 14.89 -5.82
N TYR A 99 2.89 15.77 -5.44
CA TYR A 99 1.52 15.74 -5.95
C TYR A 99 0.82 14.40 -5.70
N TRP A 100 1.08 13.80 -4.55
CA TRP A 100 0.59 12.45 -4.25
C TRP A 100 -0.94 12.34 -4.31
N SER A 101 -1.67 13.35 -3.85
CA SER A 101 -3.13 13.25 -3.81
C SER A 101 -3.71 13.20 -5.22
N ARG A 102 -3.14 13.98 -6.15
CA ARG A 102 -3.55 13.94 -7.56
C ARG A 102 -3.22 12.59 -8.19
N LYS A 103 -2.04 12.05 -7.88
CA LYS A 103 -1.64 10.75 -8.40
C LYS A 103 -2.54 9.63 -7.91
N ILE A 104 -2.89 9.62 -6.63
CA ILE A 104 -3.80 8.63 -6.07
C ILE A 104 -5.17 8.73 -6.73
N LYS A 105 -5.67 9.96 -6.92
CA LYS A 105 -6.96 10.16 -7.58
C LYS A 105 -6.94 9.64 -9.01
N ASN A 106 -5.86 9.92 -9.75
CA ASN A 106 -5.74 9.44 -11.13
C ASN A 106 -5.72 7.91 -11.19
N ILE A 107 -5.01 7.26 -10.28
CA ILE A 107 -4.97 5.80 -10.21
C ILE A 107 -6.35 5.25 -9.89
N TYR A 108 -7.04 5.87 -8.95
CA TYR A 108 -8.39 5.46 -8.56
C TYR A 108 -9.35 5.53 -9.74
N ASP A 109 -9.25 6.60 -10.53
CA ASP A 109 -10.15 6.81 -11.67
C ASP A 109 -9.79 5.92 -12.86
N ASP A 110 -8.49 5.73 -13.13
CA ASP A 110 -8.02 5.01 -14.31
C ASP A 110 -8.11 3.50 -14.18
N TYR A 111 -8.11 2.97 -12.95
CA TYR A 111 -8.12 1.53 -12.69
C TYR A 111 -9.29 1.15 -11.76
N PRO A 112 -10.52 1.09 -12.31
CA PRO A 112 -11.72 0.91 -11.46
C PRO A 112 -11.74 -0.40 -10.66
N ASP A 113 -11.03 -1.41 -11.10
CA ASP A 113 -11.00 -2.71 -10.41
C ASP A 113 -9.88 -2.82 -9.39
N LEU A 114 -9.05 -1.79 -9.28
CA LEU A 114 -7.90 -1.81 -8.38
C LEU A 114 -8.31 -1.25 -7.02
N LYS A 115 -7.98 -1.97 -5.95
CA LYS A 115 -8.12 -1.47 -4.59
C LYS A 115 -6.84 -0.75 -4.19
N ILE A 116 -6.99 0.35 -3.46
CA ILE A 116 -5.86 1.21 -3.06
C ILE A 116 -5.92 1.48 -1.58
N VAL A 117 -4.82 1.19 -0.89
CA VAL A 117 -4.62 1.59 0.51
C VAL A 117 -3.35 2.44 0.56
N PHE A 118 -3.40 3.58 1.21
CA PHE A 118 -2.21 4.41 1.32
C PHE A 118 -2.06 4.97 2.73
N THR A 119 -0.84 5.26 3.11
CA THR A 119 -0.54 5.82 4.43
C THR A 119 0.27 7.11 4.30
N GLY A 120 0.18 7.93 5.33
CA GLY A 120 0.99 9.11 5.47
C GLY A 120 0.94 9.62 6.89
N SER A 121 1.99 10.33 7.32
CA SER A 121 2.06 10.83 8.68
C SER A 121 1.39 12.18 8.84
N SER A 122 1.04 12.86 7.75
CA SER A 122 0.43 14.19 7.79
C SER A 122 -0.37 14.39 6.50
N LEU A 123 -1.57 13.81 6.45
CA LEU A 123 -2.42 13.81 5.25
C LEU A 123 -3.50 14.88 5.27
N ASN A 124 -3.25 15.97 5.96
CA ASN A 124 -4.19 17.08 6.03
C ASN A 124 -4.20 17.91 4.75
#